data_9bc21dcdebac10a1cb63975b6520338f
#
_entry.id   9bc21dcdebac10a1cb63975b6520338f
#
_cell.length_a   1.000
_cell.length_b   1.000
_cell.length_c   1.000
_cell.angle_alpha   90.00
_cell.angle_beta   90.00
_cell.angle_gamma   90.00
#
_symmetry.space_group_name_H-M   'P 1'
#
loop_
_entity.id
_entity.type
_entity.pdbx_description
1 polymer ?
#
loop_
_entity_poly.entity_id
_entity_poly.type
_entity_poly.pdbx_seq_one_letter_code
_entity_poly.pdbx_strand_id
1 'polypeptide(L)'
;EPAMIERVTCSIAPWAVPIVCTPRSPKLRPASDMDAIASLPYQVAVGLADGRVDLDALGPACRERREVLDLAARIEHRADESLGQGFDGSIAIALKSGGLLASAAVSAPPDGARLLAKFRANARLAVDEDTAAELESVMVGDALPRFDELASIFLRSRRRTRLV
;
A
#
# COMPACT_ATOMS: atom_id res chain seq x y z
N GLU A 1 3.88 -18.84 -2.58
CA GLU A 1 5.21 -18.24 -2.75
C GLU A 1 5.29 -17.47 -4.07
N PRO A 2 5.86 -16.25 -4.11
CA PRO A 2 5.95 -15.40 -5.32
C PRO A 2 6.63 -16.11 -6.50
N ALA A 3 7.58 -17.00 -6.22
CA ALA A 3 8.29 -17.78 -7.24
C ALA A 3 7.38 -18.70 -8.07
N MET A 4 6.25 -19.15 -7.50
CA MET A 4 5.27 -20.01 -8.15
C MET A 4 4.31 -19.26 -9.09
N ILE A 5 4.29 -17.94 -9.02
CA ILE A 5 3.40 -17.09 -9.82
C ILE A 5 3.94 -17.00 -11.25
N GLU A 6 3.12 -17.36 -12.22
CA GLU A 6 3.40 -17.16 -13.64
C GLU A 6 2.94 -15.77 -14.08
N ARG A 7 1.69 -15.42 -13.77
CA ARG A 7 1.07 -14.15 -14.15
C ARG A 7 0.00 -13.74 -13.15
N VAL A 8 -0.14 -12.45 -12.98
CA VAL A 8 -1.24 -11.84 -12.21
C VAL A 8 -2.00 -10.90 -13.13
N THR A 9 -3.33 -11.01 -13.14
CA THR A 9 -4.21 -10.10 -13.87
C THR A 9 -5.06 -9.34 -12.87
N CYS A 10 -4.94 -8.02 -12.85
CA CYS A 10 -5.75 -7.14 -12.01
C CYS A 10 -6.87 -6.53 -12.86
N SER A 11 -8.14 -6.75 -12.49
CA SER A 11 -9.27 -6.02 -13.06
C SER A 11 -9.51 -4.76 -12.24
N ILE A 12 -9.49 -3.59 -12.87
CA ILE A 12 -9.62 -2.30 -12.21
C ILE A 12 -10.55 -1.37 -13.00
N ALA A 13 -11.10 -0.38 -12.32
CA ALA A 13 -11.94 0.63 -12.96
C ALA A 13 -11.19 1.39 -14.05
N PRO A 14 -11.79 1.71 -15.21
CA PRO A 14 -11.13 2.35 -16.34
C PRO A 14 -10.46 3.70 -15.99
N TRP A 15 -11.10 4.48 -15.13
CA TRP A 15 -10.55 5.78 -14.69
C TRP A 15 -9.21 5.67 -13.96
N ALA A 16 -8.94 4.54 -13.30
CA ALA A 16 -7.70 4.31 -12.54
C ALA A 16 -6.51 3.92 -13.45
N VAL A 17 -6.78 3.34 -14.63
CA VAL A 17 -5.74 2.86 -15.55
C VAL A 17 -4.70 3.94 -15.90
N PRO A 18 -5.07 5.16 -16.33
CA PRO A 18 -4.10 6.19 -16.65
C PRO A 18 -3.27 6.66 -15.44
N ILE A 19 -3.77 6.46 -14.23
CA ILE A 19 -3.10 6.90 -13.00
C ILE A 19 -2.09 5.85 -12.52
N VAL A 20 -2.50 4.59 -12.43
CA VAL A 20 -1.71 3.56 -11.74
C VAL A 20 -1.08 2.51 -12.66
N CYS A 21 -1.44 2.47 -13.95
CA CYS A 21 -0.95 1.46 -14.90
C CYS A 21 -0.14 2.02 -16.05
N THR A 22 -0.35 3.30 -16.43
CA THR A 22 0.27 3.88 -17.60
C THR A 22 1.07 5.15 -17.28
N PRO A 23 2.16 5.42 -18.02
CA PRO A 23 2.83 4.51 -18.95
C PRO A 23 3.47 3.32 -18.23
N ARG A 24 3.49 2.13 -18.84
CA ARG A 24 3.85 0.87 -18.18
C ARG A 24 5.29 0.86 -17.63
N SER A 25 6.26 1.36 -18.38
CA SER A 25 7.68 1.24 -17.99
C SER A 25 7.99 1.84 -16.60
N PRO A 26 7.65 3.10 -16.29
CA PRO A 26 7.88 3.65 -14.96
C PRO A 26 7.02 2.99 -13.86
N LYS A 27 5.89 2.38 -14.22
CA LYS A 27 5.07 1.63 -13.24
C LYS A 27 5.72 0.29 -12.84
N LEU A 28 6.50 -0.32 -13.70
CA LEU A 28 7.25 -1.54 -13.37
C LEU A 28 8.49 -1.27 -12.50
N ARG A 29 9.08 -0.08 -12.63
CA ARG A 29 10.32 0.33 -11.93
C ARG A 29 10.18 1.77 -11.45
N PRO A 30 9.46 1.99 -10.33
CA PRO A 30 9.24 3.33 -9.82
C PRO A 30 10.56 3.97 -9.37
N ALA A 31 10.82 5.19 -9.85
CA ALA A 31 12.06 5.93 -9.56
C ALA A 31 11.96 6.71 -8.24
N SER A 32 10.75 7.02 -7.80
CA SER A 32 10.49 7.80 -6.57
C SER A 32 9.40 7.14 -5.72
N ASP A 33 9.27 7.61 -4.49
CA ASP A 33 8.20 7.18 -3.57
C ASP A 33 6.82 7.46 -4.17
N MET A 34 6.68 8.61 -4.86
CA MET A 34 5.42 8.98 -5.52
C MET A 34 5.10 8.04 -6.69
N ASP A 35 6.10 7.66 -7.49
CA ASP A 35 5.92 6.68 -8.57
C ASP A 35 5.52 5.32 -8.00
N ALA A 36 6.09 4.92 -6.84
CA ALA A 36 5.76 3.69 -6.17
C ALA A 36 4.31 3.69 -5.66
N ILE A 37 3.85 4.79 -5.04
CA ILE A 37 2.45 4.97 -4.62
C ILE A 37 1.51 4.83 -5.82
N ALA A 38 1.82 5.46 -6.94
CA ALA A 38 1.00 5.49 -8.13
C ALA A 38 1.27 4.32 -9.10
N SER A 39 1.71 3.17 -8.61
CA SER A 39 2.01 2.00 -9.43
C SER A 39 1.25 0.75 -8.98
N LEU A 40 0.22 0.37 -9.73
CA LEU A 40 -0.50 -0.89 -9.48
C LEU A 40 0.43 -2.12 -9.53
N PRO A 41 1.23 -2.36 -10.58
CA PRO A 41 2.04 -3.58 -10.67
C PRO A 41 3.08 -3.66 -9.54
N TYR A 42 3.69 -2.54 -9.16
CA TYR A 42 4.64 -2.51 -8.07
C TYR A 42 3.97 -2.79 -6.71
N GLN A 43 2.88 -2.09 -6.39
CA GLN A 43 2.15 -2.26 -5.13
C GLN A 43 1.61 -3.69 -4.95
N VAL A 44 1.07 -4.27 -6.01
CA VAL A 44 0.59 -5.66 -6.00
C VAL A 44 1.77 -6.63 -5.83
N ALA A 45 2.91 -6.38 -6.47
CA ALA A 45 4.10 -7.21 -6.30
C ALA A 45 4.60 -7.20 -4.86
N VAL A 46 4.68 -6.03 -4.22
CA VAL A 46 5.05 -5.92 -2.80
C VAL A 46 4.05 -6.66 -1.92
N GLY A 47 2.74 -6.45 -2.12
CA GLY A 47 1.71 -7.14 -1.36
C GLY A 47 1.76 -8.66 -1.47
N LEU A 48 2.10 -9.19 -2.64
CA LEU A 48 2.26 -10.63 -2.87
C LEU A 48 3.58 -11.18 -2.30
N ALA A 49 4.64 -10.38 -2.26
CA ALA A 49 5.94 -10.78 -1.72
C ALA A 49 5.96 -10.74 -0.18
N ASP A 50 5.43 -9.67 0.41
CA ASP A 50 5.57 -9.36 1.83
C ASP A 50 4.28 -9.58 2.65
N GLY A 51 3.16 -9.86 1.97
CA GLY A 51 1.85 -10.00 2.60
C GLY A 51 1.25 -8.67 3.10
N ARG A 52 1.95 -7.56 2.91
CA ARG A 52 1.54 -6.22 3.33
C ARG A 52 2.12 -5.15 2.40
N VAL A 53 1.54 -3.96 2.45
CA VAL A 53 2.07 -2.76 1.80
C VAL A 53 2.02 -1.63 2.84
N ASP A 54 3.18 -1.14 3.22
CA ASP A 54 3.38 -0.07 4.20
C ASP A 54 4.31 1.03 3.65
N LEU A 55 4.73 1.98 4.47
CA LEU A 55 5.61 3.07 4.03
C LEU A 55 7.01 2.59 3.64
N ASP A 56 7.50 1.50 4.22
CA ASP A 56 8.80 0.93 3.86
C ASP A 56 8.82 0.43 2.40
N ALA A 57 7.66 0.02 1.88
CA ALA A 57 7.51 -0.36 0.48
C ALA A 57 7.81 0.78 -0.50
N LEU A 58 7.72 2.03 -0.06
CA LEU A 58 7.95 3.19 -0.91
C LEU A 58 9.43 3.54 -1.02
N GLY A 59 10.22 3.14 -0.04
CA GLY A 59 11.64 3.48 0.05
C GLY A 59 12.52 2.80 -1.02
N PRO A 60 13.72 3.34 -1.26
CA PRO A 60 14.64 2.84 -2.30
C PRO A 60 15.02 1.36 -2.07
N ALA A 61 15.20 0.95 -0.83
CA ALA A 61 15.55 -0.44 -0.49
C ALA A 61 14.53 -1.45 -1.02
N CYS A 62 13.22 -1.14 -0.94
CA CYS A 62 12.18 -2.00 -1.50
C CYS A 62 12.04 -1.83 -3.02
N ARG A 63 12.15 -0.59 -3.53
CA ARG A 63 12.04 -0.28 -4.97
C ARG A 63 13.12 -0.93 -5.82
N GLU A 64 14.27 -1.25 -5.24
CA GLU A 64 15.41 -1.91 -5.91
C GLU A 64 15.41 -3.44 -5.72
N ARG A 65 14.48 -4.00 -4.94
CA ARG A 65 14.38 -5.45 -4.72
C ARG A 65 14.06 -6.19 -6.01
N ARG A 66 15.02 -6.98 -6.47
CA ARG A 66 14.90 -7.70 -7.73
C ARG A 66 13.66 -8.60 -7.78
N GLU A 67 13.38 -9.33 -6.71
CA GLU A 67 12.21 -10.22 -6.63
C GLU A 67 10.88 -9.47 -6.80
N VAL A 68 10.75 -8.25 -6.25
CA VAL A 68 9.57 -7.40 -6.40
C VAL A 68 9.45 -6.92 -7.84
N LEU A 69 10.55 -6.45 -8.43
CA LEU A 69 10.58 -5.96 -9.82
C LEU A 69 10.29 -7.08 -10.83
N ASP A 70 10.84 -8.27 -10.61
CA ASP A 70 10.59 -9.45 -11.45
C ASP A 70 9.13 -9.92 -11.33
N LEU A 71 8.53 -9.78 -10.16
CA LEU A 71 7.11 -10.07 -9.96
C LEU A 71 6.23 -8.99 -10.59
N ALA A 72 6.56 -7.71 -10.42
CA ALA A 72 5.84 -6.58 -11.03
C ALA A 72 5.75 -6.72 -12.56
N ALA A 73 6.80 -7.23 -13.20
CA ALA A 73 6.82 -7.48 -14.64
C ALA A 73 5.77 -8.50 -15.10
N ARG A 74 5.33 -9.40 -14.23
CA ARG A 74 4.29 -10.43 -14.48
C ARG A 74 2.88 -9.97 -14.14
N ILE A 75 2.73 -8.73 -13.66
CA ILE A 75 1.43 -8.17 -13.30
C ILE A 75 0.90 -7.36 -14.47
N GLU A 76 -0.27 -7.75 -14.93
CA GLU A 76 -1.02 -7.11 -16.01
C GLU A 76 -2.29 -6.50 -15.44
N HIS A 77 -2.87 -5.54 -16.17
CA HIS A 77 -4.17 -4.98 -15.82
C HIS A 77 -5.17 -5.16 -16.95
N ARG A 78 -6.43 -5.18 -16.57
CA ARG A 78 -7.58 -5.14 -17.46
C ARG A 78 -8.55 -4.08 -16.95
N ALA A 79 -8.94 -3.15 -17.80
CA ALA A 79 -10.03 -2.23 -17.49
C ALA A 79 -11.35 -3.01 -17.44
N ASP A 80 -12.15 -2.77 -16.40
CA ASP A 80 -13.44 -3.41 -16.19
C ASP A 80 -14.52 -2.33 -16.01
N GLU A 81 -15.31 -2.11 -17.04
CA GLU A 81 -16.37 -1.08 -17.07
C GLU A 81 -17.44 -1.29 -15.99
N SER A 82 -17.59 -2.52 -15.50
CA SER A 82 -18.58 -2.83 -14.46
C SER A 82 -18.21 -2.26 -13.09
N LEU A 83 -16.96 -1.87 -12.86
CA LEU A 83 -16.47 -1.37 -11.57
C LEU A 83 -16.80 0.10 -11.31
N GLY A 84 -17.31 0.82 -12.29
CA GLY A 84 -17.77 2.22 -12.12
C GLY A 84 -16.70 3.17 -11.62
N GLN A 85 -17.04 3.99 -10.61
CA GLN A 85 -16.16 5.02 -10.03
C GLN A 85 -15.56 4.60 -8.68
N GLY A 86 -15.80 3.38 -8.22
CA GLY A 86 -15.25 2.84 -6.97
C GLY A 86 -13.76 2.49 -7.06
N PHE A 87 -13.20 2.12 -5.92
CA PHE A 87 -11.85 1.56 -5.80
C PHE A 87 -11.85 0.02 -5.80
N ASP A 88 -12.94 -0.55 -6.26
CA ASP A 88 -13.11 -1.99 -6.35
C ASP A 88 -12.19 -2.58 -7.42
N GLY A 89 -11.84 -3.83 -7.22
CA GLY A 89 -11.02 -4.55 -8.17
C GLY A 89 -10.95 -6.03 -7.85
N SER A 90 -10.41 -6.80 -8.77
CA SER A 90 -10.16 -8.22 -8.55
C SER A 90 -8.77 -8.63 -9.03
N ILE A 91 -8.26 -9.71 -8.47
CA ILE A 91 -6.97 -10.29 -8.83
C ILE A 91 -7.19 -11.74 -9.24
N ALA A 92 -6.64 -12.13 -10.38
CA ALA A 92 -6.50 -13.52 -10.81
C ALA A 92 -5.02 -13.87 -10.90
N ILE A 93 -4.60 -14.95 -10.24
CA ILE A 93 -3.21 -15.39 -10.18
C ILE A 93 -3.10 -16.74 -10.88
N ALA A 94 -2.37 -16.78 -12.00
CA ALA A 94 -1.99 -18.01 -12.68
C ALA A 94 -0.67 -18.52 -12.08
N LEU A 95 -0.63 -19.83 -11.77
CA LEU A 95 0.54 -20.49 -11.23
C LEU A 95 1.29 -21.24 -12.34
N LYS A 96 2.60 -21.33 -12.25
CA LYS A 96 3.47 -22.09 -13.15
C LYS A 96 3.08 -23.58 -13.24
N SER A 97 2.43 -24.11 -12.22
CA SER A 97 1.87 -25.47 -12.23
C SER A 97 0.59 -25.64 -13.04
N GLY A 98 0.08 -24.59 -13.67
CA GLY A 98 -1.20 -24.57 -14.39
C GLY A 98 -2.43 -24.31 -13.52
N GLY A 99 -2.27 -24.09 -12.20
CA GLY A 99 -3.36 -23.74 -11.31
C GLY A 99 -3.76 -22.26 -11.43
N LEU A 100 -5.03 -21.95 -11.18
CA LEU A 100 -5.55 -20.59 -11.10
C LEU A 100 -6.06 -20.32 -9.67
N LEU A 101 -5.54 -19.27 -9.07
CA LEU A 101 -6.07 -18.69 -7.83
C LEU A 101 -6.79 -17.40 -8.19
N ALA A 102 -8.07 -17.31 -7.91
CA ALA A 102 -8.83 -16.07 -8.07
C ALA A 102 -9.18 -15.53 -6.69
N SER A 103 -9.02 -14.24 -6.49
CA SER A 103 -9.53 -13.57 -5.30
C SER A 103 -10.84 -12.90 -5.61
N ALA A 104 -11.70 -12.82 -4.61
CA ALA A 104 -12.90 -12.00 -4.69
C ALA A 104 -12.53 -10.52 -4.80
N ALA A 105 -13.40 -9.73 -5.44
CA ALA A 105 -13.27 -8.27 -5.43
C ALA A 105 -13.26 -7.75 -3.99
N VAL A 106 -12.35 -6.81 -3.72
CA VAL A 106 -12.33 -6.08 -2.46
C VAL A 106 -13.12 -4.80 -2.67
N SER A 107 -14.32 -4.74 -2.14
CA SER A 107 -15.24 -3.60 -2.32
C SER A 107 -15.53 -2.83 -1.02
N ALA A 108 -15.03 -3.29 0.10
CA ALA A 108 -15.29 -2.63 1.38
C ALA A 108 -14.07 -1.81 1.84
N PRO A 109 -14.27 -0.67 2.49
CA PRO A 109 -13.21 -0.01 3.21
C PRO A 109 -12.62 -0.99 4.24
N PRO A 110 -11.31 -0.90 4.53
CA PRO A 110 -10.70 -1.74 5.55
C PRO A 110 -11.44 -1.54 6.87
N ASP A 111 -11.62 -2.63 7.62
CA ASP A 111 -12.22 -2.54 8.97
C ASP A 111 -11.36 -1.66 9.89
N GLY A 112 -11.97 -1.14 10.96
CA GLY A 112 -11.28 -0.24 11.90
C GLY A 112 -10.03 -0.84 12.51
N ALA A 113 -10.01 -2.16 12.77
CA ALA A 113 -8.86 -2.85 13.33
C ALA A 113 -7.68 -2.87 12.35
N ARG A 114 -7.93 -3.10 11.06
CA ARG A 114 -6.91 -3.04 10.00
C ARG A 114 -6.37 -1.63 9.81
N LEU A 115 -7.25 -0.61 9.81
CA LEU A 115 -6.83 0.78 9.74
C LEU A 115 -5.93 1.15 10.91
N LEU A 116 -6.31 0.76 12.12
CA LEU A 116 -5.55 1.01 13.33
C LEU A 116 -4.20 0.30 13.33
N ALA A 117 -4.14 -0.96 12.89
CA ALA A 117 -2.89 -1.68 12.75
C ALA A 117 -1.95 -0.99 11.74
N LYS A 118 -2.47 -0.51 10.61
CA LYS A 118 -1.69 0.25 9.62
C LYS A 118 -1.23 1.60 10.19
N PHE A 119 -2.10 2.30 10.92
CA PHE A 119 -1.72 3.54 11.60
C PHE A 119 -0.54 3.32 12.56
N ARG A 120 -0.63 2.30 13.44
CA ARG A 120 0.45 1.97 14.39
C ARG A 120 1.77 1.65 13.69
N ALA A 121 1.72 0.83 12.64
CA ALA A 121 2.90 0.49 11.86
C ALA A 121 3.57 1.74 11.26
N ASN A 122 2.78 2.63 10.66
CA ASN A 122 3.30 3.84 10.05
C ASN A 122 3.76 4.89 11.10
N ALA A 123 3.05 5.04 12.20
CA ALA A 123 3.40 6.01 13.26
C ALA A 123 4.78 5.70 13.86
N ARG A 124 5.08 4.40 14.10
CA ARG A 124 6.38 3.94 14.63
C ARG A 124 7.58 4.25 13.74
N LEU A 125 7.37 4.52 12.46
CA LEU A 125 8.44 4.96 11.55
C LEU A 125 8.78 6.45 11.72
N ALA A 126 7.87 7.23 12.31
CA ALA A 126 7.99 8.68 12.38
C ALA A 126 8.17 9.23 13.81
N VAL A 127 7.66 8.50 14.81
CA VAL A 127 7.65 8.95 16.22
C VAL A 127 7.94 7.77 17.16
N ASP A 128 8.30 8.07 18.41
CA ASP A 128 8.47 7.05 19.45
C ASP A 128 7.13 6.39 19.85
N GLU A 129 7.21 5.25 20.55
CA GLU A 129 6.06 4.43 20.94
C GLU A 129 5.05 5.20 21.80
N ASP A 130 5.53 6.02 22.74
CA ASP A 130 4.67 6.81 23.63
C ASP A 130 3.88 7.84 22.83
N THR A 131 4.55 8.52 21.89
CA THR A 131 3.92 9.47 20.99
C THR A 131 2.93 8.79 20.04
N ALA A 132 3.26 7.60 19.51
CA ALA A 132 2.36 6.84 18.67
C ALA A 132 1.09 6.41 19.43
N ALA A 133 1.22 5.98 20.68
CA ALA A 133 0.09 5.62 21.53
C ALA A 133 -0.78 6.84 21.88
N GLU A 134 -0.17 8.00 22.17
CA GLU A 134 -0.90 9.25 22.43
C GLU A 134 -1.69 9.69 21.18
N LEU A 135 -1.07 9.65 19.99
CA LEU A 135 -1.75 9.95 18.73
C LEU A 135 -2.92 9.00 18.46
N GLU A 136 -2.72 7.71 18.71
CA GLU A 136 -3.79 6.73 18.56
C GLU A 136 -4.97 7.03 19.48
N SER A 137 -4.71 7.30 20.76
CA SER A 137 -5.75 7.61 21.74
C SER A 137 -6.60 8.82 21.31
N VAL A 138 -5.96 9.83 20.76
CA VAL A 138 -6.64 11.04 20.28
C VAL A 138 -7.41 10.80 18.98
N MET A 139 -6.89 9.95 18.08
CA MET A 139 -7.52 9.66 16.78
C MET A 139 -8.70 8.69 16.87
N VAL A 140 -8.73 7.83 17.89
CA VAL A 140 -9.79 6.81 18.09
C VAL A 140 -10.88 7.30 19.07
N GLY A 141 -10.69 8.47 19.68
CA GLY A 141 -11.67 9.06 20.60
C GLY A 141 -13.01 9.41 19.94
N ASP A 142 -14.04 9.58 20.76
CA ASP A 142 -15.42 9.87 20.31
C ASP A 142 -15.60 11.23 19.64
N ALA A 143 -14.62 12.13 19.77
CA ALA A 143 -14.65 13.46 19.17
C ALA A 143 -13.44 13.64 18.23
N LEU A 144 -13.66 14.40 17.15
CA LEU A 144 -12.54 14.81 16.27
C LEU A 144 -11.54 15.63 17.08
N PRO A 145 -10.24 15.26 17.04
CA PRO A 145 -9.21 15.98 17.76
C PRO A 145 -9.07 17.40 17.25
N ARG A 146 -8.78 18.33 18.14
CA ARG A 146 -8.45 19.69 17.76
C ARG A 146 -7.04 19.74 17.18
N PHE A 147 -6.83 20.67 16.23
CA PHE A 147 -5.52 20.83 15.58
C PHE A 147 -4.40 21.17 16.57
N ASP A 148 -4.69 22.03 17.56
CA ASP A 148 -3.72 22.42 18.60
C ASP A 148 -3.30 21.23 19.48
N GLU A 149 -4.21 20.30 19.75
CA GLU A 149 -3.94 19.05 20.47
C GLU A 149 -2.95 18.19 19.69
N LEU A 150 -3.26 17.87 18.42
CA LEU A 150 -2.36 17.11 17.54
C LEU A 150 -0.99 17.80 17.38
N ALA A 151 -0.97 19.10 17.13
CA ALA A 151 0.26 19.87 16.99
C ALA A 151 1.13 19.80 18.25
N SER A 152 0.51 19.85 19.44
CA SER A 152 1.22 19.76 20.71
C SER A 152 1.93 18.41 20.91
N ILE A 153 1.31 17.30 20.47
CA ILE A 153 1.89 15.95 20.51
C ILE A 153 3.15 15.90 19.65
N PHE A 154 3.07 16.35 18.40
CA PHE A 154 4.22 16.36 17.48
C PHE A 154 5.35 17.29 17.95
N LEU A 155 5.05 18.44 18.54
CA LEU A 155 6.06 19.35 19.04
C LEU A 155 6.81 18.78 20.25
N ARG A 156 6.14 18.01 21.12
CA ARG A 156 6.80 17.31 22.23
C ARG A 156 7.72 16.20 21.75
N SER A 157 7.29 15.40 20.76
CA SER A 157 8.08 14.33 20.16
C SER A 157 9.40 14.86 19.58
N ARG A 158 9.37 15.94 18.79
CA ARG A 158 10.58 16.55 18.20
C ARG A 158 11.59 17.05 19.24
N ARG A 159 11.15 17.44 20.43
CA ARG A 159 12.06 17.84 21.52
C ARG A 159 12.80 16.65 22.12
N ARG A 160 12.15 15.47 22.22
CA ARG A 160 12.78 14.24 22.73
C ARG A 160 13.86 13.71 21.76
N THR A 161 13.64 13.77 20.47
CA THR A 161 14.61 13.29 19.46
C THR A 161 15.87 14.16 19.32
N ARG A 162 15.84 15.43 19.78
CA ARG A 162 17.03 16.33 19.75
C ARG A 162 17.94 16.23 20.97
N LEU A 163 17.61 15.40 21.96
CA LEU A 163 18.36 15.23 23.21
C LEU A 163 19.15 13.90 23.27
N VAL A 164 19.21 13.17 22.16
CA VAL A 164 20.07 12.02 21.94
C VAL A 164 21.01 12.33 20.76
#